data_4e0c89399d9c4011eb09a2517b5dd22d
#
_entry.id   4e0c89399d9c4011eb09a2517b5dd22d
#
_cell.length_a   1.000
_cell.length_b   1.000
_cell.length_c   1.000
_cell.angle_alpha   90.00
_cell.angle_beta   90.00
_cell.angle_gamma   90.00
#
_symmetry.space_group_name_H-M   'P 1'
#
loop_
_entity.id
_entity.type
_entity.pdbx_description
1 polymer ?
#
loop_
_entity_poly.entity_id
_entity_poly.type
_entity_poly.pdbx_seq_one_letter_code
_entity_poly.pdbx_strand_id
1 'polypeptide(L)'
;MYVQIQINKGTHKCPSKSRVLGRMTSQKWIAERAIPLLKDNPEMGPKAVKEELEKKYNIKIPYQTVFYGRQRAADKLFGKWDDCFDYLFRFKAEIELRSPGSVVEIDTVTVEGKVHFSRFFCAFKASIDGFRDGCRPYISVDSTALNGEWNGHMPAANAIDGHNWLYPIAFGFFDSETKDNWTWFMEQLGKAIGPMNHLAICTDACKGLEAAVKKVFPGAEQRECFRHLMENMKKSFTGNAYAKYMWPAARACTVEKFIKLMDKVIKAYPGVVPWLKEHHSLLWARSGFKEEIKCDFINNNLAESWNAWIQAHKDLPLDILADAIRHKTMVLFEKRRKISKALKGFILPAIIHQLNAASKGLNHLKATKGGPNQAEVIVMYNDEVVKRHVVYLDQHECTCREWQVSGKPCPHALAVITAERQPNMEQYVDVAYSVHKFQAAYAGMIPVITDKSQWPVVEKGFKLLPPNGKKRGLGRQRKKRVKGCLERSGKATRQVTCKGCGELGHKRTSWRCPLSGTKKR
;
A
#
# COMPACT_ATOMS: atom_id res chain seq x y z
N MET A 1 49.37 -7.38 -46.27
CA MET A 1 49.46 -5.94 -46.55
C MET A 1 49.25 -5.22 -45.24
N TYR A 2 50.31 -4.78 -44.61
CA TYR A 2 50.25 -4.02 -43.33
C TYR A 2 50.15 -2.53 -43.66
N VAL A 3 49.12 -1.87 -43.18
CA VAL A 3 48.99 -0.41 -43.29
C VAL A 3 49.66 0.18 -42.08
N GLN A 4 50.81 0.83 -42.26
CA GLN A 4 51.53 1.56 -41.24
C GLN A 4 50.92 2.97 -41.16
N ILE A 5 50.30 3.30 -40.03
CA ILE A 5 49.77 4.63 -39.78
C ILE A 5 50.97 5.52 -39.39
N GLN A 6 51.38 6.41 -40.28
CA GLN A 6 52.35 7.47 -39.98
C GLN A 6 51.68 8.55 -39.12
N ILE A 7 52.38 9.06 -38.13
CA ILE A 7 51.89 10.07 -37.19
C ILE A 7 51.55 11.35 -37.98
N ASN A 8 50.27 11.67 -38.02
CA ASN A 8 49.80 12.93 -38.59
C ASN A 8 49.98 14.05 -37.55
N LYS A 9 50.96 14.94 -37.72
CA LYS A 9 51.24 16.10 -36.85
C LYS A 9 50.26 17.28 -37.04
N GLY A 10 49.24 17.13 -37.84
CA GLY A 10 48.20 18.16 -38.03
C GLY A 10 47.13 18.12 -36.95
N THR A 11 46.79 19.26 -36.36
CA THR A 11 45.60 19.40 -35.48
C THR A 11 44.38 18.95 -36.24
N HIS A 12 43.73 17.91 -35.76
CA HIS A 12 42.56 17.31 -36.37
C HIS A 12 41.39 18.32 -36.37
N LYS A 13 41.08 18.91 -37.52
CA LYS A 13 39.99 19.88 -37.72
C LYS A 13 38.68 19.20 -38.17
N CYS A 14 38.47 17.93 -37.91
CA CYS A 14 37.19 17.32 -38.18
C CYS A 14 36.13 17.91 -37.25
N PRO A 15 34.98 18.31 -37.75
CA PRO A 15 33.81 18.63 -36.90
C PRO A 15 33.18 17.33 -36.38
N SER A 16 33.99 16.49 -35.75
CA SER A 16 33.57 15.17 -35.31
C SER A 16 32.63 15.18 -34.10
N LYS A 17 32.51 16.30 -33.40
CA LYS A 17 31.57 16.45 -32.28
C LYS A 17 30.07 16.34 -32.68
N SER A 18 29.77 16.54 -33.99
CA SER A 18 28.41 16.44 -34.51
C SER A 18 28.14 15.21 -35.39
N ARG A 19 29.16 14.43 -35.73
CA ARG A 19 29.09 13.31 -36.68
C ARG A 19 29.42 11.92 -36.12
N VAL A 20 29.68 11.75 -34.83
CA VAL A 20 29.62 10.42 -34.22
C VAL A 20 28.13 10.09 -33.99
N LEU A 21 27.39 10.28 -35.06
CA LEU A 21 26.00 9.86 -35.16
C LEU A 21 25.96 8.35 -35.36
N GLY A 22 25.61 7.65 -34.28
CA GLY A 22 24.77 6.49 -34.35
C GLY A 22 25.31 5.18 -34.97
N ARG A 23 26.28 5.16 -35.83
CA ARG A 23 26.75 3.90 -36.45
C ARG A 23 27.61 3.03 -35.54
N MET A 24 28.31 3.59 -34.56
CA MET A 24 29.12 2.84 -33.59
C MET A 24 28.40 2.51 -32.29
N THR A 25 27.26 3.15 -31.98
CA THR A 25 26.45 2.86 -30.81
C THR A 25 25.42 1.78 -31.12
N SER A 26 25.87 0.51 -31.17
CA SER A 26 24.99 -0.62 -31.36
C SER A 26 24.15 -0.89 -30.08
N GLN A 27 23.01 -1.58 -30.23
CA GLN A 27 22.22 -2.05 -29.07
C GLN A 27 23.06 -2.88 -28.10
N LYS A 28 24.04 -3.66 -28.60
CA LYS A 28 24.99 -4.44 -27.79
C LYS A 28 25.89 -3.52 -26.95
N TRP A 29 26.44 -2.48 -27.58
CA TRP A 29 27.29 -1.47 -26.91
C TRP A 29 26.52 -0.74 -25.79
N ILE A 30 25.25 -0.36 -26.06
CA ILE A 30 24.35 0.23 -25.06
C ILE A 30 24.10 -0.77 -23.93
N ALA A 31 23.78 -2.04 -24.25
CA ALA A 31 23.49 -3.05 -23.26
C ALA A 31 24.63 -3.26 -22.27
N GLU A 32 25.86 -3.37 -22.76
CA GLU A 32 27.04 -3.56 -21.92
C GLU A 32 27.24 -2.39 -20.93
N ARG A 33 26.93 -1.17 -21.34
CA ARG A 33 27.11 0.05 -20.53
C ARG A 33 25.91 0.41 -19.68
N ALA A 34 24.74 -0.08 -20.03
CA ALA A 34 23.53 0.06 -19.23
C ALA A 34 23.47 -0.92 -18.05
N ILE A 35 24.17 -2.08 -18.13
CA ILE A 35 24.21 -3.08 -17.05
C ILE A 35 24.59 -2.47 -15.69
N PRO A 36 25.72 -1.76 -15.51
CA PRO A 36 26.04 -1.17 -14.22
C PRO A 36 24.99 -0.14 -13.78
N LEU A 37 24.47 0.68 -14.69
CA LEU A 37 23.43 1.66 -14.38
C LEU A 37 22.14 1.01 -13.88
N LEU A 38 21.75 -0.12 -14.48
CA LEU A 38 20.55 -0.87 -14.10
C LEU A 38 20.75 -1.72 -12.83
N LYS A 39 21.99 -2.10 -12.50
CA LYS A 39 22.32 -2.72 -11.20
C LYS A 39 22.12 -1.73 -10.06
N ASP A 40 22.61 -0.49 -10.24
CA ASP A 40 22.48 0.56 -9.23
C ASP A 40 21.05 1.11 -9.15
N ASN A 41 20.37 1.22 -10.30
CA ASN A 41 19.00 1.70 -10.39
C ASN A 41 18.20 0.90 -11.44
N PRO A 42 17.55 -0.21 -11.04
CA PRO A 42 16.76 -1.07 -11.93
C PRO A 42 15.64 -0.32 -12.67
N GLU A 43 15.13 0.76 -12.09
CA GLU A 43 14.06 1.58 -12.67
C GLU A 43 14.51 2.55 -13.76
N MET A 44 15.82 2.70 -13.99
CA MET A 44 16.31 3.68 -14.93
C MET A 44 15.73 3.44 -16.32
N GLY A 45 14.80 4.31 -16.72
CA GLY A 45 14.13 4.23 -18.02
C GLY A 45 15.06 4.56 -19.18
N PRO A 46 14.70 4.22 -20.43
CA PRO A 46 15.54 4.44 -21.61
C PRO A 46 15.99 5.90 -21.78
N LYS A 47 15.14 6.86 -21.37
CA LYS A 47 15.50 8.29 -21.44
C LYS A 47 16.63 8.63 -20.47
N ALA A 48 16.57 8.16 -19.22
CA ALA A 48 17.59 8.40 -18.22
C ALA A 48 18.90 7.68 -18.59
N VAL A 49 18.83 6.42 -19.07
CA VAL A 49 19.99 5.70 -19.61
C VAL A 49 20.63 6.48 -20.78
N LYS A 50 19.81 7.03 -21.68
CA LYS A 50 20.29 7.86 -22.78
C LYS A 50 21.04 9.09 -22.28
N GLU A 51 20.44 9.85 -21.36
CA GLU A 51 21.03 11.06 -20.80
C GLU A 51 22.36 10.77 -20.10
N GLU A 52 22.46 9.70 -19.32
CA GLU A 52 23.69 9.28 -18.66
C GLU A 52 24.79 8.86 -19.66
N LEU A 53 24.43 8.06 -20.67
CA LEU A 53 25.40 7.62 -21.68
C LEU A 53 25.83 8.78 -22.59
N GLU A 54 24.93 9.66 -23.01
CA GLU A 54 25.26 10.84 -23.81
C GLU A 54 26.18 11.79 -23.04
N LYS A 55 25.94 11.99 -21.75
CA LYS A 55 26.77 12.80 -20.86
C LYS A 55 28.17 12.17 -20.68
N LYS A 56 28.22 10.87 -20.35
CA LYS A 56 29.45 10.14 -20.04
C LYS A 56 30.38 10.04 -21.25
N TYR A 57 29.84 9.83 -22.44
CA TYR A 57 30.62 9.57 -23.67
C TYR A 57 30.62 10.75 -24.65
N ASN A 58 29.94 11.86 -24.32
CA ASN A 58 29.81 13.06 -25.15
C ASN A 58 29.36 12.76 -26.60
N ILE A 59 28.32 11.90 -26.74
CA ILE A 59 27.76 11.43 -28.03
C ILE A 59 26.27 11.62 -28.04
N LYS A 60 25.67 11.71 -29.24
CA LYS A 60 24.20 11.64 -29.40
C LYS A 60 23.77 10.26 -29.81
N ILE A 61 22.83 9.66 -29.09
CA ILE A 61 22.34 8.30 -29.33
C ILE A 61 20.85 8.33 -29.71
N PRO A 62 20.45 7.64 -30.79
CA PRO A 62 19.04 7.51 -31.12
C PRO A 62 18.26 6.84 -29.98
N TYR A 63 17.11 7.38 -29.61
CA TYR A 63 16.30 6.86 -28.50
C TYR A 63 15.96 5.36 -28.69
N GLN A 64 15.63 4.96 -29.93
CA GLN A 64 15.25 3.58 -30.23
C GLN A 64 16.42 2.60 -30.00
N THR A 65 17.66 3.00 -30.31
CA THR A 65 18.86 2.20 -30.04
C THR A 65 19.06 2.01 -28.54
N VAL A 66 18.84 3.09 -27.76
CA VAL A 66 18.91 3.01 -26.29
C VAL A 66 17.79 2.16 -25.74
N PHE A 67 16.58 2.28 -26.27
CA PHE A 67 15.44 1.49 -25.84
C PHE A 67 15.73 -0.02 -25.95
N TYR A 68 16.14 -0.49 -27.12
CA TYR A 68 16.48 -1.91 -27.32
C TYR A 68 17.77 -2.33 -26.59
N GLY A 69 18.75 -1.43 -26.49
CA GLY A 69 19.98 -1.69 -25.73
C GLY A 69 19.70 -1.85 -24.23
N ARG A 70 18.85 -1.02 -23.66
CA ARG A 70 18.39 -1.12 -22.27
C ARG A 70 17.60 -2.42 -22.05
N GLN A 71 16.72 -2.80 -23.00
CA GLN A 71 15.99 -4.05 -22.92
C GLN A 71 16.95 -5.25 -22.90
N ARG A 72 17.92 -5.31 -23.80
CA ARG A 72 18.96 -6.35 -23.80
C ARG A 72 19.80 -6.38 -22.51
N ALA A 73 20.05 -5.23 -21.89
CA ALA A 73 20.72 -5.16 -20.60
C ALA A 73 19.85 -5.75 -19.50
N ALA A 74 18.56 -5.42 -19.50
CA ALA A 74 17.60 -5.96 -18.56
C ALA A 74 17.44 -7.48 -18.72
N ASP A 75 17.34 -7.98 -19.95
CA ASP A 75 17.24 -9.42 -20.25
C ASP A 75 18.50 -10.19 -19.76
N LYS A 76 19.68 -9.57 -19.86
CA LYS A 76 20.92 -10.16 -19.32
C LYS A 76 20.98 -10.15 -17.79
N LEU A 77 20.45 -9.12 -17.16
CA LEU A 77 20.47 -8.98 -15.70
C LEU A 77 19.37 -9.78 -15.01
N PHE A 78 18.19 -9.76 -15.59
CA PHE A 78 16.96 -10.24 -14.95
C PHE A 78 16.35 -11.46 -15.64
N GLY A 79 16.88 -11.89 -16.80
CA GLY A 79 16.31 -12.94 -17.61
C GLY A 79 15.19 -12.43 -18.54
N LYS A 80 14.77 -13.31 -19.45
CA LYS A 80 13.67 -12.99 -20.36
C LYS A 80 12.33 -13.02 -19.64
N TRP A 81 11.43 -12.12 -20.00
CA TRP A 81 10.09 -12.03 -19.42
C TRP A 81 9.28 -13.33 -19.56
N ASP A 82 9.37 -14.00 -20.70
CA ASP A 82 8.63 -15.25 -20.93
C ASP A 82 9.09 -16.40 -20.00
N ASP A 83 10.31 -16.36 -19.52
CA ASP A 83 10.85 -17.38 -18.63
C ASP A 83 10.57 -17.08 -17.13
N CYS A 84 10.22 -15.82 -16.77
CA CYS A 84 10.03 -15.42 -15.38
C CYS A 84 8.88 -16.18 -14.70
N PHE A 85 7.84 -16.54 -15.44
CA PHE A 85 6.70 -17.29 -14.90
C PHE A 85 7.11 -18.71 -14.49
N ASP A 86 7.97 -19.33 -15.27
CA ASP A 86 8.51 -20.67 -14.98
C ASP A 86 9.43 -20.67 -13.75
N TYR A 87 10.20 -19.59 -13.57
CA TYR A 87 11.05 -19.41 -12.40
C TYR A 87 10.28 -19.20 -11.10
N LEU A 88 8.99 -18.81 -11.14
CA LEU A 88 8.16 -18.74 -9.94
C LEU A 88 8.00 -20.11 -9.25
N PHE A 89 7.97 -21.21 -10.00
CA PHE A 89 7.97 -22.57 -9.42
C PHE A 89 9.28 -22.89 -8.68
N ARG A 90 10.42 -22.47 -9.24
CA ARG A 90 11.72 -22.60 -8.59
C ARG A 90 11.82 -21.73 -7.35
N PHE A 91 11.29 -20.50 -7.40
CA PHE A 91 11.18 -19.61 -6.26
C PHE A 91 10.32 -20.24 -5.15
N LYS A 92 9.15 -20.83 -5.51
CA LYS A 92 8.31 -21.58 -4.58
C LYS A 92 9.11 -22.68 -3.89
N ALA A 93 9.77 -23.54 -4.66
CA ALA A 93 10.56 -24.65 -4.13
C ALA A 93 11.70 -24.20 -3.21
N GLU A 94 12.42 -23.12 -3.57
CA GLU A 94 13.49 -22.56 -2.74
C GLU A 94 12.94 -21.97 -1.43
N ILE A 95 11.80 -21.26 -1.47
CA ILE A 95 11.17 -20.72 -0.27
C ILE A 95 10.67 -21.84 0.65
N GLU A 96 10.02 -22.87 0.12
CA GLU A 96 9.53 -24.01 0.90
C GLU A 96 10.68 -24.80 1.56
N LEU A 97 11.79 -24.94 0.84
CA LEU A 97 13.01 -25.57 1.36
C LEU A 97 13.65 -24.76 2.50
N ARG A 98 13.76 -23.43 2.35
CA ARG A 98 14.47 -22.55 3.30
C ARG A 98 13.60 -22.06 4.44
N SER A 99 12.29 -22.09 4.28
CA SER A 99 11.31 -21.61 5.27
C SER A 99 10.07 -22.50 5.29
N PRO A 100 10.20 -23.75 5.82
CA PRO A 100 9.05 -24.65 5.96
C PRO A 100 7.92 -23.98 6.72
N GLY A 101 6.69 -24.12 6.21
CA GLY A 101 5.50 -23.45 6.73
C GLY A 101 5.21 -22.09 6.11
N SER A 102 6.06 -21.59 5.20
CA SER A 102 5.66 -20.52 4.28
C SER A 102 4.59 -21.03 3.32
N VAL A 103 3.67 -20.15 2.93
CA VAL A 103 2.61 -20.49 1.97
C VAL A 103 2.94 -19.81 0.65
N VAL A 104 3.29 -20.59 -0.37
CA VAL A 104 3.56 -20.11 -1.72
C VAL A 104 2.71 -20.92 -2.69
N GLU A 105 1.78 -20.25 -3.39
CA GLU A 105 0.86 -20.93 -4.30
C GLU A 105 0.90 -20.31 -5.69
N ILE A 106 0.80 -21.17 -6.69
CA ILE A 106 0.77 -20.81 -8.10
C ILE A 106 -0.44 -21.49 -8.73
N ASP A 107 -1.29 -20.69 -9.36
CA ASP A 107 -2.43 -21.17 -10.11
C ASP A 107 -2.21 -20.99 -11.62
N THR A 108 -2.71 -21.93 -12.40
CA THR A 108 -2.53 -21.99 -13.85
C THR A 108 -3.84 -22.24 -14.55
N VAL A 109 -3.93 -21.85 -15.81
CA VAL A 109 -5.08 -22.11 -16.68
C VAL A 109 -4.62 -22.76 -17.98
N THR A 110 -5.33 -23.82 -18.42
CA THR A 110 -5.05 -24.46 -19.70
C THR A 110 -5.94 -23.86 -20.78
N VAL A 111 -5.31 -23.32 -21.80
CA VAL A 111 -5.97 -22.76 -22.99
C VAL A 111 -5.37 -23.39 -24.23
N GLU A 112 -6.19 -23.99 -25.08
CA GLU A 112 -5.75 -24.67 -26.32
C GLU A 112 -4.60 -25.68 -26.08
N GLY A 113 -4.69 -26.45 -24.98
CA GLY A 113 -3.68 -27.45 -24.60
C GLY A 113 -2.36 -26.88 -24.06
N LYS A 114 -2.25 -25.57 -23.89
CA LYS A 114 -1.08 -24.88 -23.33
C LYS A 114 -1.38 -24.37 -21.94
N VAL A 115 -0.42 -24.52 -21.02
CA VAL A 115 -0.55 -24.10 -19.62
C VAL A 115 -0.03 -22.67 -19.45
N HIS A 116 -0.90 -21.78 -19.02
CA HIS A 116 -0.62 -20.37 -18.81
C HIS A 116 -0.64 -20.02 -17.31
N PHE A 117 0.22 -19.08 -16.92
CA PHE A 117 0.18 -18.49 -15.58
C PHE A 117 -1.17 -17.78 -15.37
N SER A 118 -1.76 -17.99 -14.19
CA SER A 118 -2.98 -17.32 -13.76
C SER A 118 -2.72 -16.43 -12.53
N ARG A 119 -2.29 -17.02 -11.42
CA ARG A 119 -2.15 -16.33 -10.13
C ARG A 119 -0.95 -16.84 -9.33
N PHE A 120 -0.44 -15.97 -8.46
CA PHE A 120 0.64 -16.27 -7.52
C PHE A 120 0.32 -15.67 -6.15
N PHE A 121 0.63 -16.38 -5.09
CA PHE A 121 0.54 -15.94 -3.69
C PHE A 121 1.79 -16.32 -2.93
N CYS A 122 2.23 -15.45 -2.02
CA CYS A 122 3.36 -15.72 -1.13
C CYS A 122 3.15 -15.06 0.23
N ALA A 123 3.27 -15.88 1.29
CA ALA A 123 3.33 -15.46 2.68
C ALA A 123 4.45 -16.22 3.40
N PHE A 124 5.43 -15.53 3.94
CA PHE A 124 6.54 -16.15 4.66
C PHE A 124 6.12 -16.58 6.06
N LYS A 125 6.57 -17.75 6.52
CA LYS A 125 6.28 -18.28 7.87
C LYS A 125 6.52 -17.23 8.96
N ALA A 126 7.65 -16.53 8.91
CA ALA A 126 7.98 -15.47 9.87
C ALA A 126 6.98 -14.30 9.85
N SER A 127 6.46 -13.94 8.67
CA SER A 127 5.42 -12.91 8.54
C SER A 127 4.08 -13.37 9.10
N ILE A 128 3.73 -14.63 8.90
CA ILE A 128 2.50 -15.25 9.41
C ILE A 128 2.53 -15.29 10.93
N ASP A 129 3.58 -15.88 11.51
CA ASP A 129 3.72 -16.01 12.96
C ASP A 129 3.77 -14.67 13.66
N GLY A 130 4.62 -13.76 13.17
CA GLY A 130 4.76 -12.45 13.77
C GLY A 130 3.48 -11.60 13.66
N PHE A 131 2.64 -11.80 12.64
CA PHE A 131 1.31 -11.21 12.59
C PHE A 131 0.43 -11.75 13.72
N ARG A 132 0.35 -13.06 13.88
CA ARG A 132 -0.50 -13.71 14.89
C ARG A 132 -0.08 -13.37 16.31
N ASP A 133 1.22 -13.36 16.57
CA ASP A 133 1.76 -13.25 17.92
C ASP A 133 2.01 -11.81 18.36
N GLY A 134 2.31 -10.92 17.41
CA GLY A 134 2.84 -9.61 17.72
C GLY A 134 2.10 -8.41 17.16
N CYS A 135 1.25 -8.59 16.15
CA CYS A 135 0.50 -7.49 15.56
C CYS A 135 -0.92 -7.38 16.12
N ARG A 136 -1.55 -6.23 15.91
CA ARG A 136 -2.99 -6.09 16.15
C ARG A 136 -3.75 -6.88 15.08
N PRO A 137 -4.92 -7.46 15.41
CA PRO A 137 -5.71 -8.27 14.47
C PRO A 137 -6.43 -7.38 13.44
N TYR A 138 -5.64 -6.60 12.71
CA TYR A 138 -6.08 -5.68 11.67
C TYR A 138 -5.25 -5.89 10.41
N ILE A 139 -5.92 -6.12 9.30
CA ILE A 139 -5.30 -6.30 7.98
C ILE A 139 -5.83 -5.23 7.02
N SER A 140 -4.93 -4.59 6.32
CA SER A 140 -5.16 -3.68 5.21
C SER A 140 -4.88 -4.43 3.92
N VAL A 141 -5.88 -4.53 3.04
CA VAL A 141 -5.77 -5.22 1.74
C VAL A 141 -6.02 -4.23 0.61
N ASP A 142 -5.16 -4.26 -0.39
CA ASP A 142 -5.26 -3.44 -1.60
C ASP A 142 -4.42 -4.07 -2.71
N SER A 143 -4.58 -3.60 -3.94
CA SER A 143 -3.71 -3.96 -5.03
C SER A 143 -3.07 -2.75 -5.71
N THR A 144 -2.00 -3.01 -6.42
CA THR A 144 -1.35 -2.00 -7.25
C THR A 144 -1.04 -2.56 -8.62
N ALA A 145 -1.29 -1.76 -9.66
CA ALA A 145 -0.97 -2.16 -11.04
C ALA A 145 0.55 -2.29 -11.23
N LEU A 146 0.98 -3.34 -11.90
CA LEU A 146 2.35 -3.56 -12.34
C LEU A 146 2.67 -2.69 -13.56
N ASN A 147 3.93 -2.32 -13.70
CA ASN A 147 4.39 -1.42 -14.76
C ASN A 147 5.31 -2.11 -15.80
N GLY A 148 5.58 -3.42 -15.62
CA GLY A 148 6.43 -4.23 -16.49
C GLY A 148 5.79 -4.54 -17.86
N GLU A 149 6.27 -5.57 -18.53
CA GLU A 149 5.68 -6.03 -19.81
C GLU A 149 4.28 -6.61 -19.63
N TRP A 150 3.99 -7.16 -18.47
CA TRP A 150 2.69 -7.67 -18.10
C TRP A 150 1.83 -6.63 -17.37
N ASN A 151 0.58 -6.50 -17.79
CA ASN A 151 -0.41 -5.59 -17.23
C ASN A 151 -1.17 -6.19 -16.02
N GLY A 152 -0.48 -6.89 -15.16
CA GLY A 152 -1.10 -7.48 -13.98
C GLY A 152 -1.22 -6.51 -12.81
N HIS A 153 -1.78 -7.05 -11.75
CA HIS A 153 -1.94 -6.40 -10.46
C HIS A 153 -1.18 -7.17 -9.39
N MET A 154 -0.72 -6.47 -8.39
CA MET A 154 -0.09 -7.04 -7.22
C MET A 154 -0.93 -6.75 -5.98
N PRO A 155 -1.77 -7.69 -5.55
CA PRO A 155 -2.44 -7.65 -4.27
C PRO A 155 -1.44 -7.79 -3.13
N ALA A 156 -1.73 -7.13 -2.00
CA ALA A 156 -0.96 -7.27 -0.78
C ALA A 156 -1.86 -7.18 0.46
N ALA A 157 -1.52 -7.97 1.47
CA ALA A 157 -2.10 -7.93 2.80
C ALA A 157 -1.05 -7.45 3.80
N ASN A 158 -1.37 -6.39 4.52
CA ASN A 158 -0.47 -5.73 5.46
C ASN A 158 -1.15 -5.56 6.81
N ALA A 159 -0.42 -5.80 7.90
CA ALA A 159 -0.86 -5.55 9.25
C ALA A 159 -0.19 -4.30 9.84
N ILE A 160 -0.46 -4.07 11.12
CA ILE A 160 0.07 -2.96 11.88
C ILE A 160 0.68 -3.48 13.20
N ASP A 161 1.94 -3.11 13.45
CA ASP A 161 2.61 -3.45 14.70
C ASP A 161 2.30 -2.46 15.84
N GLY A 162 2.89 -2.66 17.00
CA GLY A 162 2.72 -1.79 18.16
C GLY A 162 3.17 -0.35 17.95
N HIS A 163 4.13 -0.07 17.06
CA HIS A 163 4.54 1.29 16.71
C HIS A 163 3.63 1.96 15.67
N ASN A 164 2.55 1.31 15.22
CA ASN A 164 1.75 1.71 14.08
C ASN A 164 2.50 1.66 12.73
N TRP A 165 3.54 0.84 12.62
CA TRP A 165 4.27 0.67 11.38
C TRP A 165 3.66 -0.43 10.53
N LEU A 166 3.82 -0.28 9.21
CA LEU A 166 3.47 -1.29 8.22
C LEU A 166 4.16 -2.62 8.51
N TYR A 167 3.40 -3.71 8.57
CA TYR A 167 3.87 -5.07 8.72
C TYR A 167 3.41 -5.92 7.53
N PRO A 168 4.30 -6.33 6.61
CA PRO A 168 3.95 -7.15 5.44
C PRO A 168 3.58 -8.58 5.87
N ILE A 169 2.37 -9.04 5.49
CA ILE A 169 1.92 -10.44 5.72
C ILE A 169 2.11 -11.26 4.46
N ALA A 170 1.48 -10.83 3.36
CA ALA A 170 1.43 -11.57 2.11
C ALA A 170 1.36 -10.63 0.91
N PHE A 171 1.78 -11.15 -0.24
CA PHE A 171 1.62 -10.51 -1.54
C PHE A 171 1.32 -11.54 -2.61
N GLY A 172 0.87 -11.09 -3.76
CA GLY A 172 0.58 -11.97 -4.88
C GLY A 172 0.63 -11.25 -6.22
N PHE A 173 0.31 -12.00 -7.28
CA PHE A 173 0.18 -11.48 -8.64
C PHE A 173 -1.06 -12.10 -9.29
N PHE A 174 -1.85 -11.30 -10.00
CA PHE A 174 -2.94 -11.75 -10.87
C PHE A 174 -3.16 -10.75 -12.01
N ASP A 175 -3.92 -11.13 -13.02
CA ASP A 175 -4.12 -10.32 -14.23
C ASP A 175 -4.98 -9.07 -13.98
N SER A 176 -6.02 -9.20 -13.16
CA SER A 176 -7.03 -8.14 -12.97
C SER A 176 -7.77 -8.28 -11.64
N GLU A 177 -8.37 -7.19 -11.16
CA GLU A 177 -9.10 -7.12 -9.90
C GLU A 177 -10.53 -7.69 -10.01
N THR A 178 -10.64 -8.96 -10.44
CA THR A 178 -11.93 -9.66 -10.48
C THR A 178 -12.30 -10.25 -9.11
N LYS A 179 -13.59 -10.54 -8.93
CA LYS A 179 -14.08 -11.24 -7.73
C LYS A 179 -13.38 -12.58 -7.53
N ASP A 180 -13.11 -13.33 -8.62
CA ASP A 180 -12.50 -14.66 -8.55
C ASP A 180 -11.03 -14.58 -8.13
N ASN A 181 -10.28 -13.63 -8.68
CA ASN A 181 -8.89 -13.39 -8.30
C ASN A 181 -8.76 -12.94 -6.84
N TRP A 182 -9.64 -12.02 -6.42
CA TRP A 182 -9.68 -11.60 -5.02
C TRP A 182 -10.11 -12.74 -4.09
N THR A 183 -11.09 -13.56 -4.48
CA THR A 183 -11.52 -14.71 -3.68
C THR A 183 -10.37 -15.68 -3.49
N TRP A 184 -9.66 -16.03 -4.55
CA TRP A 184 -8.52 -16.92 -4.49
C TRP A 184 -7.39 -16.36 -3.58
N PHE A 185 -7.05 -15.07 -3.74
CA PHE A 185 -6.04 -14.43 -2.89
C PHE A 185 -6.44 -14.47 -1.41
N MET A 186 -7.69 -14.16 -1.09
CA MET A 186 -8.21 -14.22 0.28
C MET A 186 -8.26 -15.64 0.84
N GLU A 187 -8.58 -16.64 0.03
CA GLU A 187 -8.54 -18.06 0.42
C GLU A 187 -7.12 -18.50 0.79
N GLN A 188 -6.10 -18.10 0.00
CA GLN A 188 -4.71 -18.38 0.34
C GLN A 188 -4.28 -17.63 1.61
N LEU A 189 -4.70 -16.37 1.77
CA LEU A 189 -4.46 -15.61 2.99
C LEU A 189 -5.10 -16.29 4.21
N GLY A 190 -6.33 -16.76 4.07
CA GLY A 190 -7.03 -17.50 5.14
C GLY A 190 -6.31 -18.77 5.54
N LYS A 191 -5.82 -19.55 4.57
CA LYS A 191 -4.99 -20.75 4.84
C LYS A 191 -3.69 -20.36 5.57
N ALA A 192 -3.05 -19.26 5.16
CA ALA A 192 -1.78 -18.83 5.74
C ALA A 192 -1.94 -18.38 7.20
N ILE A 193 -2.89 -17.48 7.49
CA ILE A 193 -3.04 -16.93 8.84
C ILE A 193 -3.83 -17.84 9.79
N GLY A 194 -4.62 -18.78 9.23
CA GLY A 194 -5.49 -19.65 10.03
C GLY A 194 -6.65 -18.92 10.72
N PRO A 195 -7.39 -19.61 11.59
CA PRO A 195 -8.51 -19.01 12.31
C PRO A 195 -8.04 -17.96 13.32
N MET A 196 -8.81 -16.88 13.42
CA MET A 196 -8.61 -15.80 14.39
C MET A 196 -9.93 -15.44 15.06
N ASN A 197 -9.93 -15.29 16.38
CA ASN A 197 -11.11 -14.95 17.16
C ASN A 197 -11.63 -13.55 16.83
N HIS A 198 -10.71 -12.62 16.65
CA HIS A 198 -11.01 -11.24 16.27
C HIS A 198 -10.14 -10.86 15.08
N LEU A 199 -10.77 -10.28 14.06
CA LEU A 199 -10.06 -9.79 12.88
C LEU A 199 -10.84 -8.63 12.27
N ALA A 200 -10.16 -7.55 11.92
CA ALA A 200 -10.70 -6.50 11.07
C ALA A 200 -9.93 -6.46 9.75
N ILE A 201 -10.65 -6.34 8.64
CA ILE A 201 -10.06 -6.23 7.30
C ILE A 201 -10.54 -4.93 6.68
N CYS A 202 -9.59 -4.04 6.38
CA CYS A 202 -9.86 -2.76 5.73
C CYS A 202 -9.52 -2.84 4.25
N THR A 203 -10.48 -2.44 3.42
CA THR A 203 -10.34 -2.45 1.95
C THR A 203 -10.72 -1.07 1.39
N ASP A 204 -10.41 -0.85 0.12
CA ASP A 204 -11.07 0.21 -0.65
C ASP A 204 -12.48 -0.23 -1.10
N ALA A 205 -13.21 0.66 -1.78
CA ALA A 205 -14.55 0.37 -2.30
C ALA A 205 -14.53 -0.52 -3.56
N CYS A 206 -13.72 -1.58 -3.57
CA CYS A 206 -13.66 -2.57 -4.64
C CYS A 206 -14.66 -3.70 -4.38
N LYS A 207 -15.77 -3.73 -5.11
CA LYS A 207 -16.86 -4.69 -4.91
C LYS A 207 -16.42 -6.16 -5.01
N GLY A 208 -15.45 -6.46 -5.87
CA GLY A 208 -14.87 -7.80 -5.98
C GLY A 208 -14.14 -8.23 -4.70
N LEU A 209 -13.35 -7.33 -4.12
CA LEU A 209 -12.62 -7.55 -2.88
C LEU A 209 -13.56 -7.63 -1.67
N GLU A 210 -14.55 -6.73 -1.57
CA GLU A 210 -15.56 -6.78 -0.51
C GLU A 210 -16.30 -8.13 -0.47
N ALA A 211 -16.72 -8.63 -1.63
CA ALA A 211 -17.39 -9.91 -1.75
C ALA A 211 -16.48 -11.10 -1.39
N ALA A 212 -15.19 -11.02 -1.75
CA ALA A 212 -14.20 -12.04 -1.41
C ALA A 212 -13.95 -12.10 0.11
N VAL A 213 -13.80 -10.94 0.77
CA VAL A 213 -13.64 -10.86 2.22
C VAL A 213 -14.85 -11.45 2.93
N LYS A 214 -16.07 -11.08 2.52
CA LYS A 214 -17.31 -11.61 3.10
C LYS A 214 -17.42 -13.13 2.96
N LYS A 215 -16.96 -13.69 1.82
CA LYS A 215 -17.01 -15.14 1.57
C LYS A 215 -16.00 -15.90 2.44
N VAL A 216 -14.74 -15.41 2.50
CA VAL A 216 -13.62 -16.15 3.10
C VAL A 216 -13.49 -15.88 4.61
N PHE A 217 -13.81 -14.66 5.04
CA PHE A 217 -13.72 -14.23 6.44
C PHE A 217 -15.08 -13.72 6.96
N PRO A 218 -16.12 -14.57 7.03
CA PRO A 218 -17.48 -14.12 7.39
C PRO A 218 -17.57 -13.52 8.80
N GLY A 219 -16.67 -13.91 9.72
CA GLY A 219 -16.60 -13.37 11.09
C GLY A 219 -15.77 -12.10 11.24
N ALA A 220 -15.03 -11.69 10.19
CA ALA A 220 -14.20 -10.51 10.26
C ALA A 220 -15.04 -9.23 10.21
N GLU A 221 -14.59 -8.21 10.94
CA GLU A 221 -15.09 -6.85 10.82
C GLU A 221 -14.61 -6.22 9.52
N GLN A 222 -15.51 -6.01 8.58
CA GLN A 222 -15.16 -5.39 7.31
C GLN A 222 -15.19 -3.86 7.43
N ARG A 223 -14.04 -3.23 7.24
CA ARG A 223 -13.88 -1.78 7.23
C ARG A 223 -13.62 -1.27 5.83
N GLU A 224 -14.17 -0.10 5.54
CA GLU A 224 -13.89 0.62 4.31
C GLU A 224 -12.92 1.77 4.55
N CYS A 225 -12.05 2.02 3.59
CA CYS A 225 -11.17 3.18 3.61
C CYS A 225 -11.97 4.48 3.48
N PHE A 226 -12.10 5.20 4.59
CA PHE A 226 -12.84 6.47 4.62
C PHE A 226 -12.29 7.53 3.66
N ARG A 227 -10.99 7.48 3.33
CA ARG A 227 -10.40 8.39 2.35
C ARG A 227 -10.97 8.16 0.95
N HIS A 228 -11.09 6.89 0.52
CA HIS A 228 -11.69 6.55 -0.77
C HIS A 228 -13.19 6.90 -0.81
N LEU A 229 -13.92 6.66 0.30
CA LEU A 229 -15.30 7.13 0.45
C LEU A 229 -15.37 8.66 0.23
N MET A 230 -14.51 9.43 0.88
CA MET A 230 -14.48 10.90 0.73
C MET A 230 -14.13 11.35 -0.69
N GLU A 231 -13.22 10.64 -1.38
CA GLU A 231 -12.88 10.93 -2.78
C GLU A 231 -14.07 10.64 -3.72
N ASN A 232 -14.83 9.59 -3.45
CA ASN A 232 -16.05 9.26 -4.20
C ASN A 232 -17.17 10.27 -3.89
N MET A 233 -17.34 10.64 -2.61
CA MET A 233 -18.34 11.61 -2.19
C MET A 233 -18.14 12.98 -2.87
N LYS A 234 -16.90 13.42 -3.06
CA LYS A 234 -16.56 14.65 -3.80
C LYS A 234 -17.01 14.66 -5.26
N LYS A 235 -17.22 13.49 -5.85
CA LYS A 235 -17.72 13.36 -7.23
C LYS A 235 -19.22 13.52 -7.31
N SER A 236 -19.94 13.12 -6.24
CA SER A 236 -21.41 13.09 -6.17
C SER A 236 -22.01 14.33 -5.51
N PHE A 237 -21.29 14.93 -4.55
CA PHE A 237 -21.78 16.06 -3.76
C PHE A 237 -20.84 17.26 -3.88
N THR A 238 -21.40 18.45 -4.03
CA THR A 238 -20.67 19.74 -4.12
C THR A 238 -20.79 20.52 -2.82
N GLY A 239 -19.83 21.41 -2.53
CA GLY A 239 -19.81 22.23 -1.31
C GLY A 239 -18.81 21.72 -0.27
N ASN A 240 -18.78 22.35 0.90
CA ASN A 240 -17.77 22.09 1.94
C ASN A 240 -18.33 21.36 3.18
N ALA A 241 -19.63 21.13 3.27
CA ALA A 241 -20.26 20.54 4.45
C ALA A 241 -19.76 19.11 4.71
N TYR A 242 -19.51 18.32 3.64
CA TYR A 242 -18.94 16.99 3.80
C TYR A 242 -17.52 17.04 4.43
N ALA A 243 -16.67 17.95 4.03
CA ALA A 243 -15.33 18.08 4.60
C ALA A 243 -15.39 18.52 6.07
N LYS A 244 -16.34 19.39 6.42
CA LYS A 244 -16.51 19.90 7.78
C LYS A 244 -17.06 18.85 8.76
N TYR A 245 -17.95 17.97 8.32
CA TYR A 245 -18.69 17.08 9.22
C TYR A 245 -18.38 15.58 9.04
N MET A 246 -18.04 15.11 7.84
CA MET A 246 -17.79 13.69 7.59
C MET A 246 -16.51 13.18 8.29
N TRP A 247 -15.40 13.96 8.27
CA TRP A 247 -14.20 13.58 8.99
C TRP A 247 -14.40 13.48 10.50
N PRO A 248 -15.04 14.46 11.16
CA PRO A 248 -15.42 14.32 12.57
C PRO A 248 -16.38 13.15 12.83
N ALA A 249 -17.35 12.88 11.92
CA ALA A 249 -18.26 11.73 12.04
C ALA A 249 -17.51 10.40 11.98
N ALA A 250 -16.59 10.22 11.02
CA ALA A 250 -15.77 9.01 10.91
C ALA A 250 -14.89 8.76 12.16
N ARG A 251 -14.42 9.83 12.81
CA ARG A 251 -13.62 9.76 14.03
C ARG A 251 -14.43 9.68 15.31
N ALA A 252 -15.74 9.84 15.25
CA ALA A 252 -16.60 9.73 16.43
C ALA A 252 -16.60 8.28 16.94
N CYS A 253 -16.22 8.07 18.19
CA CYS A 253 -16.19 6.76 18.82
C CYS A 253 -17.55 6.37 19.43
N THR A 254 -18.43 7.33 19.70
CA THR A 254 -19.80 7.07 20.21
C THR A 254 -20.83 7.25 19.12
N VAL A 255 -21.86 6.40 19.15
CA VAL A 255 -22.99 6.44 18.21
C VAL A 255 -23.73 7.78 18.28
N GLU A 256 -23.93 8.33 19.49
CA GLU A 256 -24.57 9.64 19.69
C GLU A 256 -23.84 10.76 18.94
N LYS A 257 -22.51 10.86 19.11
CA LYS A 257 -21.70 11.87 18.44
C LYS A 257 -21.70 11.69 16.92
N PHE A 258 -21.66 10.43 16.47
CA PHE A 258 -21.76 10.09 15.04
C PHE A 258 -23.08 10.56 14.45
N ILE A 259 -24.22 10.22 15.06
CA ILE A 259 -25.56 10.64 14.60
C ILE A 259 -25.64 12.16 14.54
N LYS A 260 -25.27 12.87 15.61
CA LYS A 260 -25.30 14.34 15.68
C LYS A 260 -24.50 15.02 14.55
N LEU A 261 -23.39 14.39 14.12
CA LEU A 261 -22.58 14.89 13.02
C LEU A 261 -23.19 14.54 11.66
N MET A 262 -23.71 13.30 11.54
CA MET A 262 -24.41 12.87 10.31
C MET A 262 -25.69 13.67 10.04
N ASP A 263 -26.45 14.07 11.05
CA ASP A 263 -27.59 14.96 10.89
C ASP A 263 -27.23 16.27 10.21
N LYS A 264 -26.03 16.81 10.50
CA LYS A 264 -25.53 18.01 9.83
C LYS A 264 -25.15 17.75 8.36
N VAL A 265 -24.67 16.54 8.06
CA VAL A 265 -24.38 16.11 6.68
C VAL A 265 -25.69 15.90 5.92
N ILE A 266 -26.67 15.23 6.53
CA ILE A 266 -27.98 14.93 5.93
C ILE A 266 -28.74 16.22 5.63
N LYS A 267 -28.72 17.21 6.55
CA LYS A 267 -29.34 18.52 6.32
C LYS A 267 -28.72 19.25 5.12
N ALA A 268 -27.40 19.11 4.92
CA ALA A 268 -26.71 19.70 3.78
C ALA A 268 -26.90 18.89 2.48
N TYR A 269 -27.07 17.57 2.58
CA TYR A 269 -27.16 16.64 1.45
C TYR A 269 -28.21 15.55 1.74
N PRO A 270 -29.52 15.81 1.48
CA PRO A 270 -30.60 14.87 1.79
C PRO A 270 -30.42 13.47 1.13
N GLY A 271 -29.77 13.41 -0.04
CA GLY A 271 -29.49 12.17 -0.76
C GLY A 271 -28.29 11.37 -0.26
N VAL A 272 -27.57 11.81 0.80
CA VAL A 272 -26.33 11.16 1.23
C VAL A 272 -26.55 9.76 1.83
N VAL A 273 -27.65 9.54 2.56
CA VAL A 273 -27.91 8.25 3.22
C VAL A 273 -28.17 7.15 2.21
N PRO A 274 -29.08 7.27 1.22
CA PRO A 274 -29.25 6.26 0.19
C PRO A 274 -27.97 6.04 -0.62
N TRP A 275 -27.23 7.10 -0.93
CA TRP A 275 -25.95 6.99 -1.64
C TRP A 275 -24.91 6.21 -0.83
N LEU A 276 -24.77 6.45 0.47
CA LEU A 276 -23.87 5.68 1.35
C LEU A 276 -24.28 4.21 1.41
N LYS A 277 -25.59 3.91 1.55
CA LYS A 277 -26.09 2.52 1.58
C LYS A 277 -25.79 1.77 0.30
N GLU A 278 -25.90 2.40 -0.85
CA GLU A 278 -25.66 1.80 -2.15
C GLU A 278 -24.16 1.57 -2.45
N HIS A 279 -23.33 2.57 -2.14
CA HIS A 279 -21.93 2.57 -2.60
C HIS A 279 -20.93 2.27 -1.49
N HIS A 280 -21.25 2.52 -0.22
CA HIS A 280 -20.34 2.52 0.92
C HIS A 280 -21.00 1.90 2.16
N SER A 281 -21.41 0.63 2.03
CA SER A 281 -22.19 -0.08 3.06
C SER A 281 -21.35 -0.70 4.19
N LEU A 282 -20.03 -0.71 4.06
CA LEU A 282 -19.12 -1.26 5.08
C LEU A 282 -18.86 -0.25 6.21
N LEU A 283 -18.20 -0.71 7.28
CA LEU A 283 -17.87 0.14 8.42
C LEU A 283 -16.75 1.12 8.06
N TRP A 284 -17.01 2.40 8.21
CA TRP A 284 -16.04 3.48 7.97
C TRP A 284 -15.92 4.46 9.14
N ALA A 285 -16.73 4.30 10.20
CA ALA A 285 -16.73 5.17 11.38
C ALA A 285 -16.39 4.39 12.64
N ARG A 286 -15.56 4.97 13.50
CA ARG A 286 -15.09 4.37 14.76
C ARG A 286 -16.22 4.00 15.71
N SER A 287 -17.38 4.65 15.62
CA SER A 287 -18.55 4.33 16.44
C SER A 287 -19.05 2.90 16.26
N GLY A 288 -18.80 2.28 15.12
CA GLY A 288 -19.12 0.89 14.83
C GLY A 288 -17.96 -0.10 15.02
N PHE A 289 -16.74 0.35 15.32
CA PHE A 289 -15.56 -0.53 15.42
C PHE A 289 -15.60 -1.38 16.68
N LYS A 290 -15.20 -2.64 16.53
CA LYS A 290 -15.02 -3.58 17.65
C LYS A 290 -13.82 -3.18 18.49
N GLU A 291 -13.98 -3.22 19.80
CA GLU A 291 -12.97 -2.78 20.78
C GLU A 291 -11.80 -3.76 20.88
N GLU A 292 -12.04 -5.05 20.61
CA GLU A 292 -11.03 -6.12 20.68
C GLU A 292 -9.94 -5.97 19.62
N ILE A 293 -10.20 -5.23 18.54
CA ILE A 293 -9.24 -4.99 17.46
C ILE A 293 -8.13 -4.02 17.90
N LYS A 294 -8.40 -3.14 18.86
CA LYS A 294 -7.46 -2.11 19.36
C LYS A 294 -6.81 -1.27 18.24
N CYS A 295 -7.59 -1.02 17.19
CA CYS A 295 -7.15 -0.25 16.01
C CYS A 295 -8.23 0.73 15.58
N ASP A 296 -7.93 2.01 15.72
CA ASP A 296 -8.80 3.14 15.41
C ASP A 296 -8.63 3.71 13.99
N PHE A 297 -7.93 2.99 13.11
CA PHE A 297 -7.69 3.42 11.73
C PHE A 297 -8.96 3.38 10.89
N ILE A 298 -9.28 4.54 10.30
CA ILE A 298 -10.42 4.74 9.39
C ILE A 298 -10.00 4.78 7.91
N ASN A 299 -8.73 4.59 7.61
CA ASN A 299 -8.20 4.66 6.26
C ASN A 299 -7.20 3.52 5.97
N ASN A 300 -6.94 3.29 4.70
CA ASN A 300 -6.07 2.23 4.21
C ASN A 300 -4.63 2.73 3.94
N ASN A 301 -4.10 3.63 4.78
CA ASN A 301 -2.77 4.21 4.60
C ASN A 301 -1.63 3.18 4.60
N LEU A 302 -1.84 2.01 5.23
CA LEU A 302 -0.85 0.92 5.20
C LEU A 302 -0.64 0.38 3.79
N ALA A 303 -1.72 0.18 3.04
CA ALA A 303 -1.63 -0.26 1.65
C ALA A 303 -0.95 0.80 0.76
N GLU A 304 -1.23 2.08 0.99
CA GLU A 304 -0.53 3.15 0.27
C GLU A 304 0.98 3.17 0.61
N SER A 305 1.33 2.94 1.89
CA SER A 305 2.72 2.83 2.32
C SER A 305 3.43 1.64 1.68
N TRP A 306 2.74 0.49 1.58
CA TRP A 306 3.22 -0.67 0.84
C TRP A 306 3.46 -0.34 -0.64
N ASN A 307 2.47 0.24 -1.30
CA ASN A 307 2.53 0.60 -2.72
C ASN A 307 3.70 1.56 -3.02
N ALA A 308 3.97 2.50 -2.12
CA ALA A 308 5.12 3.40 -2.20
C ALA A 308 6.45 2.66 -1.95
N TRP A 309 6.48 1.73 -0.99
CA TRP A 309 7.66 0.97 -0.61
C TRP A 309 8.17 0.05 -1.72
N ILE A 310 7.28 -0.50 -2.56
CA ILE A 310 7.63 -1.38 -3.67
C ILE A 310 7.64 -0.69 -5.04
N GLN A 311 7.31 0.60 -5.10
CA GLN A 311 7.13 1.32 -6.37
C GLN A 311 8.30 1.17 -7.33
N ALA A 312 9.53 1.14 -6.79
CA ALA A 312 10.77 0.99 -7.52
C ALA A 312 10.93 -0.33 -8.28
N HIS A 313 10.15 -1.34 -7.95
CA HIS A 313 10.34 -2.70 -8.43
C HIS A 313 9.21 -3.21 -9.33
N LYS A 314 8.16 -2.40 -9.54
CA LYS A 314 6.92 -2.82 -10.23
C LYS A 314 7.08 -3.10 -11.73
N ASP A 315 8.20 -2.77 -12.32
CA ASP A 315 8.54 -3.03 -13.71
C ASP A 315 9.50 -4.24 -13.90
N LEU A 316 9.87 -4.92 -12.82
CA LEU A 316 10.70 -6.12 -12.86
C LEU A 316 9.90 -7.36 -13.32
N PRO A 317 10.57 -8.38 -13.90
CA PRO A 317 10.00 -9.71 -14.09
C PRO A 317 9.49 -10.29 -12.76
N LEU A 318 8.41 -11.10 -12.79
CA LEU A 318 7.68 -11.48 -11.58
C LEU A 318 8.50 -12.29 -10.57
N ASP A 319 9.38 -13.16 -11.02
CA ASP A 319 10.29 -13.92 -10.18
C ASP A 319 11.31 -13.02 -9.47
N ILE A 320 11.86 -12.03 -10.18
CA ILE A 320 12.77 -11.02 -9.62
C ILE A 320 12.01 -10.09 -8.67
N LEU A 321 10.78 -9.71 -9.02
CA LEU A 321 9.93 -8.90 -8.14
C LEU A 321 9.60 -9.65 -6.84
N ALA A 322 9.27 -10.94 -6.92
CA ALA A 322 9.00 -11.77 -5.74
C ALA A 322 10.23 -11.85 -4.83
N ASP A 323 11.43 -12.07 -5.40
CA ASP A 323 12.67 -12.07 -4.61
C ASP A 323 13.02 -10.69 -4.06
N ALA A 324 12.82 -9.62 -4.82
CA ALA A 324 13.03 -8.25 -4.34
C ALA A 324 12.12 -7.93 -3.13
N ILE A 325 10.85 -8.35 -3.16
CA ILE A 325 9.92 -8.20 -2.02
C ILE A 325 10.41 -9.02 -0.82
N ARG A 326 10.82 -10.28 -1.02
CA ARG A 326 11.41 -11.11 0.03
C ARG A 326 12.63 -10.42 0.66
N HIS A 327 13.56 -9.95 -0.16
CA HIS A 327 14.78 -9.28 0.31
C HIS A 327 14.46 -8.01 1.11
N LYS A 328 13.56 -7.17 0.59
CA LYS A 328 13.12 -5.94 1.30
C LYS A 328 12.45 -6.28 2.63
N THR A 329 11.64 -7.34 2.68
CA THR A 329 10.98 -7.81 3.91
C THR A 329 12.02 -8.32 4.89
N MET A 330 13.02 -9.08 4.44
CA MET A 330 14.13 -9.55 5.25
C MET A 330 14.91 -8.40 5.91
N VAL A 331 15.29 -7.40 5.13
CA VAL A 331 15.99 -6.19 5.63
C VAL A 331 15.12 -5.43 6.63
N LEU A 332 13.82 -5.30 6.37
CA LEU A 332 12.86 -4.65 7.26
C LEU A 332 12.77 -5.38 8.61
N PHE A 333 12.61 -6.71 8.59
CA PHE A 333 12.51 -7.53 9.79
C PHE A 333 13.78 -7.47 10.63
N GLU A 334 14.95 -7.58 10.00
CA GLU A 334 16.24 -7.49 10.71
C GLU A 334 16.44 -6.11 11.35
N LYS A 335 16.12 -5.03 10.63
CA LYS A 335 16.17 -3.67 11.19
C LYS A 335 15.28 -3.54 12.43
N ARG A 336 14.05 -4.05 12.38
CA ARG A 336 13.09 -3.95 13.49
C ARG A 336 13.42 -4.89 14.63
N ARG A 337 13.99 -6.05 14.35
CA ARG A 337 14.52 -6.97 15.36
C ARG A 337 15.68 -6.33 16.15
N LYS A 338 16.58 -5.62 15.48
CA LYS A 338 17.64 -4.84 16.17
C LYS A 338 17.05 -3.76 17.05
N ILE A 339 16.04 -3.03 16.58
CA ILE A 339 15.32 -2.03 17.39
C ILE A 339 14.67 -2.72 18.58
N SER A 340 13.94 -3.82 18.40
CA SER A 340 13.19 -4.50 19.46
C SER A 340 14.09 -4.99 20.60
N LYS A 341 15.30 -5.47 20.29
CA LYS A 341 16.29 -5.91 21.29
C LYS A 341 16.82 -4.77 22.17
N ALA A 342 16.81 -3.54 21.66
CA ALA A 342 17.27 -2.35 22.42
C ALA A 342 16.16 -1.73 23.29
N LEU A 343 14.90 -2.12 23.08
CA LEU A 343 13.77 -1.58 23.84
C LEU A 343 13.75 -2.13 25.27
N LYS A 344 13.43 -1.25 26.22
CA LYS A 344 13.25 -1.56 27.64
C LYS A 344 11.86 -1.08 28.10
N GLY A 345 11.37 -1.60 29.23
CA GLY A 345 10.05 -1.28 29.77
C GLY A 345 8.98 -2.25 29.26
N PHE A 346 7.76 -2.05 29.73
CA PHE A 346 6.62 -2.90 29.35
C PHE A 346 5.95 -2.41 28.07
N ILE A 347 5.69 -1.09 27.97
CA ILE A 347 5.08 -0.45 26.79
C ILE A 347 6.16 0.22 25.94
N LEU A 348 5.91 0.26 24.65
CA LEU A 348 6.78 0.90 23.66
C LEU A 348 7.03 2.38 24.02
N PRO A 349 8.29 2.84 24.15
CA PRO A 349 8.60 4.21 24.55
C PRO A 349 7.95 5.28 23.69
N ALA A 350 7.79 5.02 22.38
CA ALA A 350 7.11 5.94 21.46
C ALA A 350 5.64 6.18 21.85
N ILE A 351 4.95 5.18 22.38
CA ILE A 351 3.56 5.30 22.84
C ILE A 351 3.52 6.14 24.14
N ILE A 352 4.43 5.87 25.08
CA ILE A 352 4.52 6.67 26.31
C ILE A 352 4.84 8.14 26.01
N HIS A 353 5.77 8.41 25.08
CA HIS A 353 6.05 9.76 24.62
C HIS A 353 4.83 10.44 23.98
N GLN A 354 4.05 9.72 23.18
CA GLN A 354 2.81 10.23 22.59
C GLN A 354 1.78 10.61 23.68
N LEU A 355 1.59 9.74 24.68
CA LEU A 355 0.64 9.99 25.78
C LEU A 355 1.10 11.15 26.65
N ASN A 356 2.39 11.22 27.00
CA ASN A 356 2.97 12.34 27.74
C ASN A 356 2.86 13.68 26.98
N ALA A 357 2.96 13.66 25.65
CA ALA A 357 2.72 14.85 24.84
C ALA A 357 1.23 15.24 24.85
N ALA A 358 0.33 14.26 24.73
CA ALA A 358 -1.12 14.49 24.75
C ALA A 358 -1.61 15.00 26.12
N SER A 359 -0.95 14.61 27.22
CA SER A 359 -1.32 15.07 28.58
C SER A 359 -1.04 16.55 28.85
N LYS A 360 -0.20 17.21 28.04
CA LYS A 360 0.17 18.62 28.25
C LYS A 360 -0.91 19.65 27.91
N GLY A 361 -1.97 19.27 27.20
CA GLY A 361 -3.01 20.20 26.71
C GLY A 361 -4.39 19.99 27.35
N LEU A 362 -4.47 19.47 28.57
CA LEU A 362 -5.72 19.03 29.19
C LEU A 362 -6.39 20.05 30.12
N ASN A 363 -5.97 21.31 30.14
CA ASN A 363 -6.47 22.37 31.05
C ASN A 363 -8.00 22.59 30.94
N HIS A 364 -8.60 22.24 29.79
CA HIS A 364 -10.04 22.32 29.57
C HIS A 364 -10.82 21.11 30.13
N LEU A 365 -10.12 20.16 30.77
CA LEU A 365 -10.70 18.96 31.37
C LEU A 365 -10.53 19.04 32.88
N LYS A 366 -11.65 19.06 33.60
CA LYS A 366 -11.68 19.03 35.08
C LYS A 366 -12.04 17.62 35.52
N ALA A 367 -11.06 16.88 36.06
CA ALA A 367 -11.27 15.55 36.62
C ALA A 367 -11.60 15.63 38.11
N THR A 368 -12.62 14.89 38.54
CA THR A 368 -13.03 14.74 39.93
C THR A 368 -13.16 13.26 40.26
N LYS A 369 -12.35 12.76 41.20
CA LYS A 369 -12.40 11.35 41.63
C LYS A 369 -13.68 11.07 42.40
N GLY A 370 -14.39 10.01 42.05
CA GLY A 370 -15.52 9.44 42.77
C GLY A 370 -15.16 8.18 43.58
N GLY A 371 -13.89 7.71 43.42
CA GLY A 371 -13.36 6.52 44.08
C GLY A 371 -11.93 6.21 43.58
N PRO A 372 -11.32 5.09 44.03
CA PRO A 372 -9.95 4.74 43.64
C PRO A 372 -9.77 4.60 42.10
N ASN A 373 -10.72 3.98 41.42
CA ASN A 373 -10.62 3.62 40.01
C ASN A 373 -11.67 4.31 39.14
N GLN A 374 -12.45 5.26 39.66
CA GLN A 374 -13.49 5.96 38.92
C GLN A 374 -13.42 7.47 39.09
N ALA A 375 -13.70 8.19 38.03
CA ALA A 375 -13.72 9.64 38.04
C ALA A 375 -14.72 10.21 37.03
N GLU A 376 -15.28 11.38 37.37
CA GLU A 376 -15.99 12.22 36.41
C GLU A 376 -15.03 13.22 35.79
N VAL A 377 -15.13 13.41 34.48
CA VAL A 377 -14.36 14.42 33.74
C VAL A 377 -15.31 15.36 33.05
N ILE A 378 -15.25 16.62 33.46
CA ILE A 378 -16.03 17.69 32.89
C ILE A 378 -15.21 18.35 31.78
N VAL A 379 -15.80 18.44 30.59
CA VAL A 379 -15.21 19.18 29.47
C VAL A 379 -15.72 20.61 29.53
N MET A 380 -14.80 21.54 29.67
CA MET A 380 -15.08 22.99 29.72
C MET A 380 -14.77 23.65 28.39
N TYR A 381 -15.62 24.53 27.94
CA TYR A 381 -15.37 25.38 26.78
C TYR A 381 -15.83 26.81 27.09
N ASN A 382 -14.93 27.80 27.04
CA ASN A 382 -15.17 29.17 27.47
C ASN A 382 -15.83 29.26 28.87
N ASP A 383 -15.28 28.48 29.82
CA ASP A 383 -15.75 28.36 31.21
C ASP A 383 -17.17 27.78 31.40
N GLU A 384 -17.81 27.31 30.34
CA GLU A 384 -19.08 26.61 30.38
C GLU A 384 -18.90 25.08 30.35
N VAL A 385 -19.75 24.34 31.08
CA VAL A 385 -19.80 22.88 31.06
C VAL A 385 -20.47 22.41 29.76
N VAL A 386 -19.67 21.80 28.87
CA VAL A 386 -20.15 21.31 27.57
C VAL A 386 -20.60 19.84 27.65
N LYS A 387 -19.81 19.01 28.34
CA LYS A 387 -20.09 17.56 28.44
C LYS A 387 -19.40 16.97 29.68
N ARG A 388 -19.99 15.89 30.21
CA ARG A 388 -19.39 15.10 31.29
C ARG A 388 -19.09 13.69 30.77
N HIS A 389 -17.94 13.15 31.16
CA HIS A 389 -17.55 11.77 30.89
C HIS A 389 -17.21 11.05 32.20
N VAL A 390 -17.49 9.74 32.25
CA VAL A 390 -17.04 8.87 33.34
C VAL A 390 -15.87 8.03 32.84
N VAL A 391 -14.88 7.88 33.69
CA VAL A 391 -13.67 7.10 33.45
C VAL A 391 -13.57 6.01 34.50
N TYR A 392 -13.37 4.76 34.08
CA TYR A 392 -13.06 3.60 34.91
C TYR A 392 -11.64 3.14 34.59
N LEU A 393 -10.71 3.38 35.54
CA LEU A 393 -9.29 3.16 35.30
C LEU A 393 -8.92 1.67 35.23
N ASP A 394 -9.49 0.86 36.12
CA ASP A 394 -9.27 -0.60 36.21
C ASP A 394 -9.85 -1.36 35.01
N GLN A 395 -10.94 -0.85 34.42
CA GLN A 395 -11.58 -1.45 33.25
C GLN A 395 -10.99 -0.94 31.91
N HIS A 396 -10.12 0.08 31.98
CA HIS A 396 -9.61 0.80 30.81
C HIS A 396 -10.74 1.39 29.93
N GLU A 397 -11.76 1.96 30.59
CA GLU A 397 -12.95 2.48 29.93
C GLU A 397 -13.18 3.97 30.16
N CYS A 398 -13.75 4.59 29.16
CA CYS A 398 -14.29 5.93 29.21
C CYS A 398 -15.58 6.01 28.42
N THR A 399 -16.59 6.72 28.91
CA THR A 399 -17.86 6.92 28.17
C THR A 399 -17.69 7.61 26.82
N CYS A 400 -16.52 8.15 26.48
CA CYS A 400 -16.18 8.61 25.14
C CYS A 400 -15.81 7.48 24.18
N ARG A 401 -15.54 6.27 24.68
CA ARG A 401 -15.21 5.03 23.96
C ARG A 401 -13.89 5.05 23.17
N GLU A 402 -13.16 6.15 23.16
CA GLU A 402 -11.90 6.26 22.40
C GLU A 402 -10.80 5.36 22.96
N TRP A 403 -10.73 5.19 24.29
CA TRP A 403 -9.77 4.31 24.94
C TRP A 403 -9.98 2.85 24.55
N GLN A 404 -11.21 2.37 24.64
CA GLN A 404 -11.58 0.98 24.31
C GLN A 404 -11.22 0.64 22.86
N VAL A 405 -11.58 1.52 21.92
CA VAL A 405 -11.32 1.33 20.49
C VAL A 405 -9.84 1.41 20.13
N SER A 406 -9.10 2.33 20.75
CA SER A 406 -7.68 2.56 20.43
C SER A 406 -6.72 1.69 21.22
N GLY A 407 -7.11 1.22 22.41
CA GLY A 407 -6.23 0.57 23.39
C GLY A 407 -5.28 1.54 24.12
N LYS A 408 -5.50 2.85 24.00
CA LYS A 408 -4.69 3.89 24.62
C LYS A 408 -5.59 4.86 25.40
N PRO A 409 -5.16 5.34 26.57
CA PRO A 409 -5.92 6.33 27.33
C PRO A 409 -6.34 7.51 26.45
N CYS A 410 -7.63 7.80 26.43
CA CYS A 410 -8.18 8.99 25.78
C CYS A 410 -7.84 10.26 26.60
N PRO A 411 -8.05 11.47 26.07
CA PRO A 411 -7.78 12.70 26.81
C PRO A 411 -8.48 12.77 28.19
N HIS A 412 -9.71 12.24 28.32
CA HIS A 412 -10.42 12.20 29.60
C HIS A 412 -9.71 11.28 30.61
N ALA A 413 -9.31 10.08 30.19
CA ALA A 413 -8.54 9.16 31.02
C ALA A 413 -7.19 9.76 31.38
N LEU A 414 -6.49 10.40 30.44
CA LEU A 414 -5.22 11.09 30.70
C LEU A 414 -5.37 12.19 31.77
N ALA A 415 -6.47 12.97 31.75
CA ALA A 415 -6.72 13.99 32.74
C ALA A 415 -6.86 13.39 34.16
N VAL A 416 -7.44 12.19 34.29
CA VAL A 416 -7.55 11.47 35.58
C VAL A 416 -6.19 10.90 36.02
N ILE A 417 -5.50 10.21 35.09
CA ILE A 417 -4.20 9.56 35.38
C ILE A 417 -3.15 10.58 35.79
N THR A 418 -3.06 11.71 35.09
CA THR A 418 -2.04 12.73 35.36
C THR A 418 -2.35 13.58 36.57
N ALA A 419 -3.55 13.49 37.14
CA ALA A 419 -3.86 14.08 38.46
C ALA A 419 -3.23 13.29 39.62
N GLU A 420 -2.68 12.11 39.38
CA GLU A 420 -1.95 11.32 40.35
C GLU A 420 -0.52 11.84 40.52
N ARG A 421 0.03 11.68 41.76
CA ARG A 421 1.33 12.25 42.13
C ARG A 421 2.52 11.61 41.37
N GLN A 422 2.39 10.32 41.02
CA GLN A 422 3.38 9.55 40.24
C GLN A 422 2.64 8.56 39.33
N PRO A 423 2.08 9.02 38.21
CA PRO A 423 1.27 8.17 37.36
C PRO A 423 2.14 7.14 36.64
N ASN A 424 1.81 5.85 36.79
CA ASN A 424 2.38 4.80 35.96
C ASN A 424 1.54 4.68 34.69
N MET A 425 1.92 5.37 33.63
CA MET A 425 1.20 5.41 32.37
C MET A 425 1.13 4.05 31.68
N GLU A 426 2.13 3.18 31.89
CA GLU A 426 2.25 1.89 31.20
C GLU A 426 1.10 0.93 31.54
N GLN A 427 0.60 0.97 32.78
CA GLN A 427 -0.48 0.08 33.22
C GLN A 427 -1.83 0.34 32.55
N TYR A 428 -2.00 1.51 31.94
CA TYR A 428 -3.24 1.94 31.29
C TYR A 428 -3.23 1.76 29.76
N VAL A 429 -2.16 1.18 29.20
CA VAL A 429 -2.02 0.96 27.77
C VAL A 429 -2.21 -0.52 27.46
N ASP A 430 -2.98 -0.82 26.41
CA ASP A 430 -3.23 -2.19 25.97
C ASP A 430 -1.92 -2.93 25.62
N VAL A 431 -1.90 -4.23 25.92
CA VAL A 431 -0.74 -5.12 25.68
C VAL A 431 -0.32 -5.18 24.21
N ALA A 432 -1.22 -4.86 23.27
CA ALA A 432 -0.90 -4.76 21.84
C ALA A 432 0.20 -3.73 21.52
N TYR A 433 0.45 -2.79 22.44
CA TYR A 433 1.52 -1.80 22.36
C TYR A 433 2.74 -2.15 23.21
N SER A 434 2.82 -3.37 23.73
CA SER A 434 3.94 -3.79 24.56
C SER A 434 5.21 -4.06 23.75
N VAL A 435 6.36 -3.91 24.41
CA VAL A 435 7.68 -4.28 23.89
C VAL A 435 7.69 -5.77 23.52
N HIS A 436 7.09 -6.62 24.36
CA HIS A 436 6.99 -8.07 24.12
C HIS A 436 6.25 -8.39 22.80
N LYS A 437 5.09 -7.77 22.56
CA LYS A 437 4.33 -7.96 21.31
C LYS A 437 5.13 -7.48 20.10
N PHE A 438 5.83 -6.36 20.22
CA PHE A 438 6.70 -5.88 19.15
C PHE A 438 7.89 -6.82 18.90
N GLN A 439 8.49 -7.41 19.94
CA GLN A 439 9.52 -8.42 19.81
C GLN A 439 8.98 -9.70 19.14
N ALA A 440 7.81 -10.17 19.56
CA ALA A 440 7.15 -11.33 18.96
C ALA A 440 6.85 -11.12 17.45
N ALA A 441 6.42 -9.94 17.05
CA ALA A 441 6.18 -9.61 15.64
C ALA A 441 7.41 -9.83 14.74
N TYR A 442 8.62 -9.60 15.27
CA TYR A 442 9.86 -9.69 14.49
C TYR A 442 10.81 -10.81 14.97
N ALA A 443 10.32 -11.76 15.76
CA ALA A 443 11.12 -12.90 16.25
C ALA A 443 11.54 -13.84 15.11
N GLY A 444 10.65 -14.12 14.17
CA GLY A 444 10.89 -14.98 13.04
C GLY A 444 11.88 -14.39 12.03
N MET A 445 12.53 -15.24 11.24
CA MET A 445 13.48 -14.84 10.19
C MET A 445 12.88 -15.05 8.81
N ILE A 446 12.89 -14.02 7.98
CA ILE A 446 12.59 -14.15 6.55
C ILE A 446 13.73 -14.94 5.90
N PRO A 447 13.44 -15.95 5.06
CA PRO A 447 14.47 -16.85 4.55
C PRO A 447 15.53 -16.12 3.73
N VAL A 448 16.79 -16.47 3.95
CA VAL A 448 17.86 -16.23 3.01
C VAL A 448 17.79 -17.29 1.93
N ILE A 449 17.97 -16.93 0.67
CA ILE A 449 17.94 -17.86 -0.46
C ILE A 449 19.21 -17.75 -1.27
N THR A 450 19.50 -18.80 -2.06
CA THR A 450 20.66 -18.86 -2.94
C THR A 450 20.47 -17.98 -4.18
N ASP A 451 21.49 -17.90 -5.03
CA ASP A 451 21.36 -17.27 -6.35
C ASP A 451 20.31 -18.03 -7.20
N LYS A 452 19.58 -17.30 -8.02
CA LYS A 452 18.52 -17.83 -8.88
C LYS A 452 18.95 -19.03 -9.72
N SER A 453 20.22 -19.11 -10.13
CA SER A 453 20.78 -20.23 -10.88
C SER A 453 20.86 -21.53 -10.08
N GLN A 454 20.86 -21.45 -8.76
CA GLN A 454 20.96 -22.56 -7.82
C GLN A 454 19.60 -23.01 -7.25
N TRP A 455 18.52 -22.32 -7.57
CA TRP A 455 17.18 -22.70 -7.11
C TRP A 455 16.79 -24.07 -7.64
N PRO A 456 16.09 -24.89 -6.85
CA PRO A 456 15.70 -26.25 -7.25
C PRO A 456 14.98 -26.26 -8.61
N VAL A 457 15.37 -27.20 -9.45
CA VAL A 457 14.65 -27.44 -10.72
C VAL A 457 13.37 -28.20 -10.39
N VAL A 458 12.24 -27.67 -10.84
CA VAL A 458 10.94 -28.31 -10.64
C VAL A 458 10.50 -28.94 -11.97
N GLU A 459 10.45 -30.27 -11.99
CA GLU A 459 9.90 -31.02 -13.12
C GLU A 459 8.38 -31.06 -13.00
N LYS A 460 7.68 -30.48 -13.95
CA LYS A 460 6.21 -30.34 -13.95
C LYS A 460 5.53 -30.87 -15.20
N GLY A 461 6.31 -31.45 -16.15
CA GLY A 461 5.78 -32.02 -17.38
C GLY A 461 5.21 -31.00 -18.41
N PHE A 462 5.25 -29.69 -18.08
CA PHE A 462 4.81 -28.61 -18.97
C PHE A 462 5.69 -27.36 -18.82
N LYS A 463 5.73 -26.54 -19.87
CA LYS A 463 6.30 -25.19 -19.80
C LYS A 463 5.18 -24.21 -19.44
N LEU A 464 5.38 -23.41 -18.37
CA LEU A 464 4.46 -22.35 -18.02
C LEU A 464 4.65 -21.16 -18.95
N LEU A 465 3.57 -20.79 -19.62
CA LEU A 465 3.53 -19.64 -20.51
C LEU A 465 3.04 -18.39 -19.77
N PRO A 466 3.35 -17.18 -20.28
CA PRO A 466 2.75 -15.95 -19.80
C PRO A 466 1.22 -16.03 -19.77
N PRO A 467 0.56 -15.18 -18.98
CA PRO A 467 -0.91 -15.11 -18.95
C PRO A 467 -1.50 -14.98 -20.35
N ASN A 468 -2.59 -15.70 -20.60
CA ASN A 468 -3.32 -15.62 -21.85
C ASN A 468 -4.10 -14.30 -21.94
N GLY A 469 -3.45 -13.24 -22.35
CA GLY A 469 -4.03 -11.91 -22.44
C GLY A 469 -3.35 -11.02 -23.46
N LYS A 470 -3.91 -9.87 -23.75
CA LYS A 470 -3.33 -8.90 -24.69
C LYS A 470 -1.99 -8.38 -24.15
N LYS A 471 -0.92 -8.60 -24.89
CA LYS A 471 0.38 -7.92 -24.63
C LYS A 471 0.18 -6.40 -24.66
N ARG A 472 0.95 -5.67 -23.87
CA ARG A 472 0.93 -4.20 -23.93
C ARG A 472 1.21 -3.72 -25.34
N GLY A 473 0.41 -2.75 -25.81
CA GLY A 473 0.62 -2.11 -27.09
C GLY A 473 1.96 -1.36 -27.16
N LEU A 474 2.47 -1.16 -28.38
CA LEU A 474 3.66 -0.35 -28.62
C LEU A 474 3.40 1.11 -28.17
N GLY A 475 4.40 1.72 -27.57
CA GLY A 475 4.37 3.12 -27.14
C GLY A 475 4.79 3.35 -25.68
N ARG A 476 4.90 4.63 -25.30
CA ARG A 476 5.30 5.01 -23.94
C ARG A 476 4.25 4.55 -22.92
N GLN A 477 4.63 3.58 -22.11
CA GLN A 477 3.79 3.07 -21.04
C GLN A 477 3.70 4.08 -19.90
N ARG A 478 2.52 4.18 -19.31
CA ARG A 478 2.25 5.10 -18.22
C ARG A 478 2.76 4.53 -16.90
N LYS A 479 3.81 5.11 -16.34
CA LYS A 479 4.43 4.67 -15.07
C LYS A 479 3.76 5.21 -13.80
N LYS A 480 2.94 6.26 -13.89
CA LYS A 480 2.28 6.87 -12.72
C LYS A 480 0.78 7.00 -12.96
N ARG A 481 -0.02 6.71 -11.94
CA ARG A 481 -1.45 7.00 -11.94
C ARG A 481 -1.64 8.49 -12.30
N VAL A 482 -2.57 8.80 -13.20
CA VAL A 482 -2.98 10.20 -13.41
C VAL A 482 -3.77 10.58 -12.17
N LYS A 483 -3.19 11.45 -11.36
CA LYS A 483 -3.96 12.11 -10.31
C LYS A 483 -5.14 12.80 -10.93
N GLY A 484 -6.34 12.55 -10.44
CA GLY A 484 -7.54 13.29 -10.81
C GLY A 484 -7.30 14.79 -10.65
N CYS A 485 -8.07 15.61 -11.35
CA CYS A 485 -7.93 17.06 -11.25
C CYS A 485 -8.07 17.56 -9.79
N LEU A 486 -8.87 16.88 -8.98
CA LEU A 486 -9.05 17.18 -7.55
C LEU A 486 -7.85 16.79 -6.67
N GLU A 487 -7.14 15.70 -7.03
CA GLU A 487 -5.91 15.28 -6.33
C GLU A 487 -4.71 16.20 -6.62
N ARG A 488 -4.73 16.92 -7.74
CA ARG A 488 -3.62 17.80 -8.16
C ARG A 488 -3.61 19.15 -7.44
N SER A 489 -4.77 19.68 -7.11
CA SER A 489 -4.89 21.07 -6.65
C SER A 489 -5.42 21.23 -5.22
N GLY A 490 -5.97 20.18 -4.60
CA GLY A 490 -6.67 20.30 -3.32
C GLY A 490 -7.89 21.23 -3.36
N LYS A 491 -8.19 21.83 -4.51
CA LYS A 491 -9.33 22.73 -4.75
C LYS A 491 -10.25 22.08 -5.77
N ALA A 492 -11.56 22.14 -5.53
CA ALA A 492 -12.56 21.78 -6.53
C ALA A 492 -12.36 22.66 -7.78
N THR A 493 -11.92 22.05 -8.89
CA THR A 493 -11.80 22.77 -10.15
C THR A 493 -13.20 23.06 -10.67
N ARG A 494 -13.42 24.31 -11.07
CA ARG A 494 -14.63 24.76 -11.76
C ARG A 494 -14.95 23.79 -12.89
N GLN A 495 -16.15 23.22 -12.89
CA GLN A 495 -16.60 22.40 -14.01
C GLN A 495 -16.53 23.21 -15.29
N VAL A 496 -15.85 22.67 -16.29
CA VAL A 496 -15.70 23.37 -17.58
C VAL A 496 -17.04 23.28 -18.34
N THR A 497 -17.62 24.39 -18.66
CA THR A 497 -18.75 24.46 -19.59
C THR A 497 -18.26 24.21 -21.00
N CYS A 498 -18.85 23.27 -21.70
CA CYS A 498 -18.51 22.94 -23.07
C CYS A 498 -18.83 24.10 -24.01
N LYS A 499 -17.81 24.66 -24.64
CA LYS A 499 -18.01 25.76 -25.63
C LYS A 499 -18.77 25.33 -26.90
N GLY A 500 -19.08 24.04 -27.07
CA GLY A 500 -19.85 23.52 -28.21
C GLY A 500 -21.32 23.35 -27.89
N CYS A 501 -21.67 22.55 -26.89
CA CYS A 501 -23.05 22.22 -26.54
C CYS A 501 -23.60 22.96 -25.32
N GLY A 502 -22.77 23.71 -24.60
CA GLY A 502 -23.20 24.48 -23.40
C GLY A 502 -23.26 23.63 -22.10
N GLU A 503 -23.13 22.29 -22.16
CA GLU A 503 -23.22 21.44 -20.99
C GLU A 503 -21.95 21.49 -20.12
N LEU A 504 -22.12 21.20 -18.82
CA LEU A 504 -21.05 21.16 -17.84
C LEU A 504 -20.34 19.78 -17.84
N GLY A 505 -19.06 19.76 -17.52
CA GLY A 505 -18.30 18.52 -17.24
C GLY A 505 -17.48 17.95 -18.39
N HIS A 506 -17.48 18.55 -19.57
CA HIS A 506 -16.63 18.16 -20.70
C HIS A 506 -16.17 19.33 -21.54
N LYS A 507 -15.16 19.13 -22.40
CA LYS A 507 -14.69 20.09 -23.42
C LYS A 507 -15.30 19.75 -24.78
N ARG A 508 -15.37 20.70 -25.70
CA ARG A 508 -15.89 20.54 -27.08
C ARG A 508 -15.20 19.38 -27.84
N THR A 509 -13.93 19.11 -27.56
CA THR A 509 -13.13 18.03 -28.16
C THR A 509 -13.31 16.69 -27.47
N SER A 510 -14.12 16.59 -26.43
CA SER A 510 -14.40 15.35 -25.72
C SER A 510 -15.40 14.51 -26.50
N TRP A 511 -15.19 13.18 -26.53
CA TRP A 511 -16.15 12.22 -27.08
C TRP A 511 -17.54 12.28 -26.42
N ARG A 512 -17.62 12.85 -25.20
CA ARG A 512 -18.89 13.09 -24.49
C ARG A 512 -19.67 14.27 -25.01
N CYS A 513 -19.08 15.10 -25.88
CA CYS A 513 -19.79 16.22 -26.46
C CYS A 513 -20.64 15.73 -27.66
N PRO A 514 -21.97 15.89 -27.62
CA PRO A 514 -22.83 15.48 -28.74
C PRO A 514 -22.51 16.21 -30.07
N LEU A 515 -21.78 17.32 -29.98
CA LEU A 515 -21.30 18.09 -31.15
C LEU A 515 -19.82 17.79 -31.48
N SER A 516 -19.23 16.75 -30.87
CA SER A 516 -17.87 16.31 -31.19
C SER A 516 -17.85 15.69 -32.58
N GLY A 517 -17.01 16.24 -33.48
CA GLY A 517 -16.92 15.79 -34.86
C GLY A 517 -17.73 16.60 -35.88
N THR A 518 -18.63 17.46 -35.46
CA THR A 518 -19.31 18.40 -36.37
C THR A 518 -18.39 19.58 -36.69
N LYS A 519 -17.85 19.60 -37.93
CA LYS A 519 -17.21 20.82 -38.49
C LYS A 519 -18.29 21.87 -38.71
N LYS A 520 -18.09 23.05 -38.12
CA LYS A 520 -18.81 24.22 -38.64
C LYS A 520 -18.31 24.44 -40.09
N ARG A 521 -19.21 24.31 -41.05
CA ARG A 521 -19.02 24.91 -42.38
C ARG A 521 -19.03 26.41 -42.28
#